data_6d6bf9d271a6fb875893ab182e4bfcd5
#
_entry.id   6d6bf9d271a6fb875893ab182e4bfcd5
#
_cell.length_a   1.000
_cell.length_b   1.000
_cell.length_c   1.000
_cell.angle_alpha   90.00
_cell.angle_beta   90.00
_cell.angle_gamma   90.00
#
_symmetry.space_group_name_H-M   'P 1'
#
loop_
_entity.id
_entity.type
_entity.pdbx_description
1 polymer ?
#
loop_
_entity_poly.entity_id
_entity_poly.type
_entity_poly.pdbx_seq_one_letter_code
_entity_poly.pdbx_strand_id
1 'polypeptide(L)'
;VIFSEIFFPFVIFSEINMVNVKTLFLPEKANLKEAIKIINTGPSQIALVVDEEEVLIGTITDGDIRRGLLKGYDLHSSVRNVMKREFCSLPENATQNKVVQLMIEKNFRQMPLVDSRGHVTRIHLMNDLLKPDELKNSVVIMAGGEGHRLRPLTDNCPKPMLRIGDKPMLEIILEQCIEAGFRNFNFSVNYLKNQIIDYFKDGSSWGVDIQYLEEIFYMGT
;
A
#
# COMPACT_ATOMS: atom_id res chain seq x y z
N VAL A 1 38.87 18.19 -2.40
CA VAL A 1 39.01 17.16 -3.42
C VAL A 1 38.81 15.83 -2.75
N ILE A 2 37.65 15.23 -2.89
CA ILE A 2 37.35 13.83 -3.20
C ILE A 2 35.82 13.74 -3.19
N PHE A 3 35.21 13.91 -4.36
CA PHE A 3 33.89 13.36 -4.69
C PHE A 3 34.15 11.95 -5.20
N SER A 4 33.70 10.94 -4.51
CA SER A 4 33.60 9.62 -5.08
C SER A 4 32.42 8.88 -4.47
N GLU A 5 31.52 8.54 -5.35
CA GLU A 5 30.60 7.40 -5.29
C GLU A 5 29.46 7.46 -4.28
N ILE A 6 28.41 8.17 -4.66
CA ILE A 6 27.07 7.83 -4.21
C ILE A 6 26.68 6.53 -4.94
N PHE A 7 26.99 5.41 -4.30
CA PHE A 7 26.42 4.12 -4.63
C PHE A 7 24.91 4.23 -4.36
N PHE A 8 24.10 4.31 -5.40
CA PHE A 8 22.70 3.99 -5.30
C PHE A 8 22.62 2.50 -4.96
N PRO A 9 22.14 2.11 -3.77
CA PRO A 9 21.88 0.71 -3.52
C PRO A 9 20.75 0.30 -4.48
N PHE A 10 21.04 -0.69 -5.29
CA PHE A 10 20.02 -1.51 -5.96
C PHE A 10 18.97 -1.84 -4.90
N VAL A 11 17.81 -1.22 -4.98
CA VAL A 11 16.67 -1.56 -4.13
C VAL A 11 16.27 -2.97 -4.53
N ILE A 12 16.75 -3.95 -3.78
CA ILE A 12 16.22 -5.30 -3.81
C ILE A 12 14.75 -5.13 -3.41
N PHE A 13 13.86 -5.41 -4.34
CA PHE A 13 12.42 -5.47 -4.13
C PHE A 13 12.17 -6.31 -2.87
N SER A 14 11.93 -5.66 -1.73
CA SER A 14 11.38 -6.31 -0.56
C SER A 14 10.01 -6.86 -0.97
N GLU A 15 9.73 -8.08 -0.55
CA GLU A 15 8.53 -8.86 -0.83
C GLU A 15 7.26 -8.03 -0.56
N ILE A 16 6.86 -7.22 -1.54
CA ILE A 16 5.50 -6.72 -1.63
C ILE A 16 4.65 -7.99 -1.69
N ASN A 17 3.61 -8.11 -0.90
CA ASN A 17 2.63 -9.19 -0.91
C ASN A 17 2.28 -9.53 -2.36
N MET A 18 3.03 -10.46 -2.95
CA MET A 18 2.85 -10.82 -4.35
C MET A 18 1.54 -11.58 -4.46
N VAL A 19 0.54 -10.93 -5.03
CA VAL A 19 -0.68 -11.61 -5.44
C VAL A 19 -0.27 -12.81 -6.28
N ASN A 20 -0.65 -14.02 -5.84
CA ASN A 20 -0.44 -15.19 -6.67
C ASN A 20 -1.26 -15.01 -7.95
N VAL A 21 -0.61 -14.61 -9.04
CA VAL A 21 -1.28 -14.29 -10.30
C VAL A 21 -2.12 -15.42 -10.85
N LYS A 22 -1.76 -16.70 -10.53
CA LYS A 22 -2.53 -17.87 -10.96
C LYS A 22 -3.93 -17.92 -10.35
N THR A 23 -4.16 -17.27 -9.22
CA THR A 23 -5.51 -17.18 -8.63
C THR A 23 -6.45 -16.26 -9.42
N LEU A 24 -5.90 -15.46 -10.32
CA LEU A 24 -6.64 -14.55 -11.20
C LEU A 24 -6.87 -15.15 -12.59
N PHE A 25 -6.28 -16.30 -12.89
CA PHE A 25 -6.39 -16.92 -14.20
C PHE A 25 -7.79 -17.48 -14.42
N LEU A 26 -8.31 -17.19 -15.57
CA LEU A 26 -9.61 -17.62 -16.04
C LEU A 26 -9.44 -18.27 -17.41
N PRO A 27 -9.74 -19.58 -17.58
CA PRO A 27 -9.65 -20.23 -18.87
C PRO A 27 -10.56 -19.56 -19.90
N GLU A 28 -10.14 -19.50 -21.13
CA GLU A 28 -10.90 -18.92 -22.25
C GLU A 28 -12.29 -19.57 -22.45
N LYS A 29 -12.43 -20.83 -22.05
CA LYS A 29 -13.68 -21.61 -22.15
C LYS A 29 -14.64 -21.35 -20.97
N ALA A 30 -14.24 -20.59 -19.96
CA ALA A 30 -15.03 -20.28 -18.78
C ALA A 30 -16.26 -19.40 -19.08
N ASN A 31 -17.16 -19.31 -18.11
CA ASN A 31 -18.37 -18.48 -18.18
C ASN A 31 -18.27 -17.24 -17.26
N LEU A 32 -19.25 -16.32 -17.38
CA LEU A 32 -19.26 -15.08 -16.60
C LEU A 32 -19.40 -15.33 -15.08
N LYS A 33 -20.06 -16.41 -14.64
CA LYS A 33 -20.19 -16.76 -13.22
C LYS A 33 -18.83 -17.06 -12.60
N GLU A 34 -17.95 -17.74 -13.36
CA GLU A 34 -16.57 -18.05 -12.93
C GLU A 34 -15.72 -16.78 -12.88
N ALA A 35 -15.87 -15.89 -13.87
CA ALA A 35 -15.21 -14.58 -13.86
C ALA A 35 -15.59 -13.76 -12.62
N ILE A 36 -16.88 -13.69 -12.29
CA ILE A 36 -17.39 -12.96 -11.11
C ILE A 36 -16.77 -13.54 -9.82
N LYS A 37 -16.66 -14.86 -9.69
CA LYS A 37 -16.05 -15.47 -8.51
C LYS A 37 -14.61 -14.99 -8.33
N ILE A 38 -13.79 -15.02 -9.38
CA ILE A 38 -12.40 -14.58 -9.32
C ILE A 38 -12.31 -13.10 -8.95
N ILE A 39 -13.12 -12.25 -9.59
CA ILE A 39 -13.12 -10.79 -9.35
C ILE A 39 -13.55 -10.46 -7.92
N ASN A 40 -14.52 -11.20 -7.37
CA ASN A 40 -15.06 -10.95 -6.03
C ASN A 40 -14.16 -11.48 -4.90
N THR A 41 -13.43 -12.58 -5.15
CA THR A 41 -12.54 -13.18 -4.14
C THR A 41 -11.11 -12.67 -4.21
N GLY A 42 -10.69 -12.17 -5.37
CA GLY A 42 -9.34 -11.68 -5.61
C GLY A 42 -9.15 -10.22 -5.13
N PRO A 43 -7.97 -9.87 -4.61
CA PRO A 43 -7.66 -8.51 -4.16
C PRO A 43 -7.59 -7.50 -5.31
N SER A 44 -7.48 -7.95 -6.55
CA SER A 44 -7.17 -7.14 -7.72
C SER A 44 -8.39 -6.73 -8.56
N GLN A 45 -9.58 -7.25 -8.26
CA GLN A 45 -10.83 -6.93 -8.97
C GLN A 45 -10.75 -7.09 -10.51
N ILE A 46 -9.94 -8.03 -10.97
CA ILE A 46 -9.74 -8.37 -12.38
C ILE A 46 -9.58 -9.88 -12.53
N ALA A 47 -10.07 -10.44 -13.63
CA ALA A 47 -9.73 -11.78 -14.09
C ALA A 47 -8.86 -11.69 -15.33
N LEU A 48 -7.85 -12.54 -15.40
CA LEU A 48 -6.89 -12.63 -16.51
C LEU A 48 -7.28 -13.84 -17.37
N VAL A 49 -7.81 -13.58 -18.56
CA VAL A 49 -8.21 -14.67 -19.46
C VAL A 49 -6.98 -15.20 -20.15
N VAL A 50 -6.75 -16.51 -19.98
CA VAL A 50 -5.60 -17.21 -20.54
C VAL A 50 -6.04 -18.37 -21.45
N ASP A 51 -5.18 -18.70 -22.42
CA ASP A 51 -5.35 -19.85 -23.27
C ASP A 51 -4.85 -21.16 -22.59
N GLU A 52 -4.75 -22.24 -23.36
CA GLU A 52 -4.30 -23.57 -22.88
C GLU A 52 -2.80 -23.58 -22.50
N GLU A 53 -2.02 -22.64 -23.01
CA GLU A 53 -0.59 -22.46 -22.70
C GLU A 53 -0.36 -21.44 -21.60
N GLU A 54 -1.39 -20.97 -20.89
CA GLU A 54 -1.37 -19.90 -19.87
C GLU A 54 -0.93 -18.52 -20.41
N VAL A 55 -1.00 -18.29 -21.74
CA VAL A 55 -0.73 -16.98 -22.37
C VAL A 55 -1.93 -16.05 -22.15
N LEU A 56 -1.66 -14.78 -21.78
CA LEU A 56 -2.70 -13.78 -21.57
C LEU A 56 -3.35 -13.37 -22.90
N ILE A 57 -4.64 -13.65 -23.07
CA ILE A 57 -5.42 -13.35 -24.27
C ILE A 57 -6.54 -12.33 -24.07
N GLY A 58 -6.78 -11.94 -22.82
CA GLY A 58 -7.79 -10.95 -22.49
C GLY A 58 -7.86 -10.64 -21.01
N THR A 59 -8.59 -9.59 -20.66
CA THR A 59 -8.87 -9.21 -19.28
C THR A 59 -10.37 -8.99 -19.09
N ILE A 60 -10.87 -9.22 -17.86
CA ILE A 60 -12.25 -8.96 -17.48
C ILE A 60 -12.26 -8.25 -16.14
N THR A 61 -12.97 -7.14 -16.08
CA THR A 61 -13.25 -6.39 -14.86
C THR A 61 -14.76 -6.40 -14.56
N ASP A 62 -15.16 -5.94 -13.36
CA ASP A 62 -16.57 -5.77 -13.00
C ASP A 62 -17.31 -4.89 -14.03
N GLY A 63 -16.67 -3.84 -14.53
CA GLY A 63 -17.25 -2.98 -15.57
C GLY A 63 -17.52 -3.71 -16.89
N ASP A 64 -16.66 -4.66 -17.27
CA ASP A 64 -16.84 -5.44 -18.51
C ASP A 64 -18.02 -6.40 -18.35
N ILE A 65 -18.15 -7.05 -17.21
CA ILE A 65 -19.28 -7.93 -16.89
C ILE A 65 -20.58 -7.14 -16.92
N ARG A 66 -20.63 -5.99 -16.25
CA ARG A 66 -21.82 -5.13 -16.22
C ARG A 66 -22.26 -4.70 -17.63
N ARG A 67 -21.30 -4.29 -18.47
CA ARG A 67 -21.56 -3.98 -19.89
C ARG A 67 -22.04 -5.19 -20.67
N GLY A 68 -21.52 -6.38 -20.37
CA GLY A 68 -21.96 -7.63 -21.00
C GLY A 68 -23.42 -7.96 -20.66
N LEU A 69 -23.78 -7.87 -19.37
CA LEU A 69 -25.17 -8.08 -18.93
C LEU A 69 -26.15 -7.09 -19.59
N LEU A 70 -25.77 -5.82 -19.74
CA LEU A 70 -26.59 -4.81 -20.43
C LEU A 70 -26.77 -5.11 -21.93
N LYS A 71 -25.84 -5.88 -22.55
CA LYS A 71 -25.95 -6.37 -23.92
C LYS A 71 -26.76 -7.65 -24.05
N GLY A 72 -27.31 -8.19 -22.96
CA GLY A 72 -28.14 -9.38 -22.97
C GLY A 72 -27.41 -10.69 -22.72
N TYR A 73 -26.10 -10.66 -22.38
CA TYR A 73 -25.40 -11.87 -21.94
C TYR A 73 -25.85 -12.22 -20.52
N ASP A 74 -25.80 -13.52 -20.18
CA ASP A 74 -26.14 -14.05 -18.87
C ASP A 74 -24.91 -14.65 -18.15
N LEU A 75 -25.11 -15.19 -16.93
CA LEU A 75 -24.04 -15.77 -16.14
C LEU A 75 -23.41 -17.04 -16.76
N HIS A 76 -24.09 -17.70 -17.68
CA HIS A 76 -23.63 -18.89 -18.39
C HIS A 76 -22.94 -18.55 -19.73
N SER A 77 -23.04 -17.30 -20.16
CA SER A 77 -22.39 -16.83 -21.37
C SER A 77 -20.88 -16.94 -21.28
N SER A 78 -20.23 -17.30 -22.40
CA SER A 78 -18.77 -17.42 -22.49
C SER A 78 -18.07 -16.09 -22.20
N VAL A 79 -16.98 -16.14 -21.47
CA VAL A 79 -16.12 -14.97 -21.18
C VAL A 79 -15.56 -14.31 -22.44
N ARG A 80 -15.43 -15.05 -23.53
CA ARG A 80 -14.99 -14.53 -24.86
C ARG A 80 -15.88 -13.43 -25.40
N ASN A 81 -17.15 -13.40 -25.02
CA ASN A 81 -18.12 -12.40 -25.49
C ASN A 81 -17.98 -11.06 -24.78
N VAL A 82 -17.30 -11.05 -23.62
CA VAL A 82 -17.25 -9.92 -22.70
C VAL A 82 -15.83 -9.45 -22.43
N MET A 83 -14.83 -10.35 -22.54
CA MET A 83 -13.44 -10.03 -22.28
C MET A 83 -12.94 -8.91 -23.20
N LYS A 84 -12.09 -8.07 -22.65
CA LYS A 84 -11.34 -7.07 -23.40
C LYS A 84 -10.10 -7.69 -24.01
N ARG A 85 -10.06 -7.81 -25.34
CA ARG A 85 -8.92 -8.34 -26.08
C ARG A 85 -7.81 -7.31 -26.29
N GLU A 86 -8.18 -6.05 -26.45
CA GLU A 86 -7.27 -4.92 -26.49
C GLU A 86 -6.94 -4.45 -25.07
N PHE A 87 -6.22 -5.29 -24.33
CA PHE A 87 -5.74 -4.97 -23.01
C PHE A 87 -4.34 -4.36 -23.05
N CYS A 88 -3.95 -3.69 -21.98
CA CYS A 88 -2.60 -3.18 -21.82
C CYS A 88 -1.82 -4.09 -20.87
N SER A 89 -0.62 -4.46 -21.27
CA SER A 89 0.36 -5.14 -20.45
C SER A 89 1.74 -4.52 -20.69
N LEU A 90 2.66 -4.74 -19.75
CA LEU A 90 4.05 -4.32 -19.89
C LEU A 90 4.97 -5.53 -19.73
N PRO A 91 6.20 -5.48 -20.26
CA PRO A 91 7.21 -6.50 -20.01
C PRO A 91 7.51 -6.64 -18.53
N GLU A 92 7.86 -7.83 -18.07
CA GLU A 92 8.16 -8.13 -16.66
C GLU A 92 9.31 -7.27 -16.07
N ASN A 93 10.22 -6.80 -16.91
CA ASN A 93 11.33 -5.92 -16.54
C ASN A 93 11.00 -4.42 -16.62
N ALA A 94 9.73 -4.05 -16.83
CA ALA A 94 9.31 -2.65 -16.85
C ALA A 94 9.58 -1.99 -15.50
N THR A 95 10.13 -0.76 -15.54
CA THR A 95 10.38 0.02 -14.32
C THR A 95 9.07 0.47 -13.67
N GLN A 96 9.05 0.58 -12.33
CA GLN A 96 7.87 1.04 -11.58
C GLN A 96 7.37 2.40 -12.08
N ASN A 97 8.28 3.35 -12.34
CA ASN A 97 7.91 4.66 -12.86
C ASN A 97 7.17 4.57 -14.20
N LYS A 98 7.59 3.67 -15.10
CA LYS A 98 6.92 3.45 -16.38
C LYS A 98 5.53 2.85 -16.19
N VAL A 99 5.38 1.91 -15.25
CA VAL A 99 4.08 1.31 -14.90
C VAL A 99 3.14 2.39 -14.36
N VAL A 100 3.57 3.15 -13.35
CA VAL A 100 2.76 4.23 -12.74
C VAL A 100 2.36 5.27 -13.78
N GLN A 101 3.31 5.75 -14.60
CA GLN A 101 3.03 6.74 -15.65
C GLN A 101 1.93 6.25 -16.59
N LEU A 102 2.03 5.02 -17.09
CA LEU A 102 1.06 4.47 -18.04
C LEU A 102 -0.31 4.21 -17.38
N MET A 103 -0.31 3.76 -16.11
CA MET A 103 -1.56 3.55 -15.37
C MET A 103 -2.31 4.85 -15.15
N ILE A 104 -1.60 5.95 -14.82
CA ILE A 104 -2.19 7.29 -14.69
C ILE A 104 -2.71 7.79 -16.05
N GLU A 105 -1.88 7.75 -17.09
CA GLU A 105 -2.22 8.25 -18.44
C GLU A 105 -3.47 7.56 -19.01
N LYS A 106 -3.57 6.24 -18.83
CA LYS A 106 -4.67 5.42 -19.34
C LYS A 106 -5.81 5.18 -18.35
N ASN A 107 -5.70 5.71 -17.13
CA ASN A 107 -6.65 5.51 -16.03
C ASN A 107 -6.89 4.02 -15.72
N PHE A 108 -5.79 3.23 -15.71
CA PHE A 108 -5.83 1.82 -15.34
C PHE A 108 -5.59 1.63 -13.85
N ARG A 109 -6.35 0.74 -13.23
CA ARG A 109 -6.17 0.35 -11.82
C ARG A 109 -5.29 -0.87 -11.64
N GLN A 110 -5.17 -1.69 -12.67
CA GLN A 110 -4.39 -2.92 -12.71
C GLN A 110 -3.52 -2.93 -13.96
N MET A 111 -2.28 -3.42 -13.83
CA MET A 111 -1.34 -3.55 -14.93
C MET A 111 -0.67 -4.93 -14.88
N PRO A 112 -1.05 -5.87 -15.76
CA PRO A 112 -0.34 -7.14 -15.90
C PRO A 112 1.06 -6.92 -16.47
N LEU A 113 2.04 -7.62 -15.90
CA LEU A 113 3.37 -7.76 -16.48
C LEU A 113 3.52 -9.14 -17.09
N VAL A 114 4.08 -9.21 -18.29
CA VAL A 114 4.22 -10.46 -19.04
C VAL A 114 5.67 -10.74 -19.39
N ASP A 115 6.01 -12.02 -19.48
CA ASP A 115 7.27 -12.48 -20.04
C ASP A 115 7.32 -12.35 -21.58
N SER A 116 8.42 -12.76 -22.19
CA SER A 116 8.60 -12.73 -23.65
C SER A 116 7.66 -13.65 -24.43
N ARG A 117 6.98 -14.60 -23.75
CA ARG A 117 6.00 -15.53 -24.34
C ARG A 117 4.57 -15.09 -24.09
N GLY A 118 4.35 -14.01 -23.31
CA GLY A 118 3.02 -13.51 -22.98
C GLY A 118 2.39 -14.11 -21.72
N HIS A 119 3.15 -14.89 -20.93
CA HIS A 119 2.64 -15.37 -19.65
C HIS A 119 2.69 -14.26 -18.61
N VAL A 120 1.65 -14.16 -17.78
CA VAL A 120 1.63 -13.17 -16.70
C VAL A 120 2.54 -13.60 -15.56
N THR A 121 3.59 -12.81 -15.33
CA THR A 121 4.55 -13.04 -14.24
C THR A 121 4.16 -12.27 -12.99
N ARG A 122 3.52 -11.09 -13.13
CA ARG A 122 3.14 -10.21 -12.03
C ARG A 122 1.94 -9.33 -12.42
N ILE A 123 1.22 -8.83 -11.42
CA ILE A 123 0.23 -7.77 -11.60
C ILE A 123 0.55 -6.62 -10.65
N HIS A 124 0.54 -5.39 -11.16
CA HIS A 124 0.61 -4.19 -10.34
C HIS A 124 -0.79 -3.60 -10.15
N LEU A 125 -1.08 -3.25 -8.89
CA LEU A 125 -2.29 -2.51 -8.53
C LEU A 125 -1.91 -1.06 -8.26
N MET A 126 -2.68 -0.11 -8.76
CA MET A 126 -2.42 1.32 -8.56
C MET A 126 -2.29 1.67 -7.06
N ASN A 127 -3.18 1.12 -6.23
CA ASN A 127 -3.15 1.38 -4.79
C ASN A 127 -1.85 0.90 -4.13
N ASP A 128 -1.24 -0.19 -4.61
CA ASP A 128 0.01 -0.71 -4.04
C ASP A 128 1.21 0.11 -4.52
N LEU A 129 1.16 0.60 -5.76
CA LEU A 129 2.21 1.46 -6.33
C LEU A 129 2.23 2.87 -5.73
N LEU A 130 1.09 3.32 -5.18
CA LEU A 130 0.98 4.63 -4.52
C LEU A 130 1.26 4.57 -3.03
N LYS A 131 1.40 3.37 -2.45
CA LYS A 131 1.86 3.24 -1.06
C LYS A 131 3.33 3.64 -1.00
N PRO A 132 3.73 4.50 -0.06
CA PRO A 132 5.15 4.76 0.16
C PRO A 132 5.84 3.46 0.57
N ASP A 133 7.06 3.26 0.08
CA ASP A 133 7.91 2.15 0.51
C ASP A 133 8.10 2.23 2.04
N GLU A 134 8.04 1.09 2.72
CA GLU A 134 8.31 1.07 4.15
C GLU A 134 9.77 1.45 4.42
N LEU A 135 9.94 2.56 5.14
CA LEU A 135 11.25 3.05 5.53
C LEU A 135 11.75 2.29 6.76
N LYS A 136 12.90 1.64 6.64
CA LYS A 136 13.54 0.90 7.74
C LYS A 136 14.13 1.81 8.83
N ASN A 137 14.21 3.11 8.57
CA ASN A 137 14.71 4.10 9.51
C ASN A 137 13.78 4.24 10.72
N SER A 138 14.33 4.37 11.91
CA SER A 138 13.57 4.71 13.09
C SER A 138 13.39 6.22 13.20
N VAL A 139 12.19 6.64 13.57
CA VAL A 139 11.86 8.04 13.89
C VAL A 139 11.97 8.23 15.40
N VAL A 140 12.73 9.21 15.84
CA VAL A 140 12.79 9.59 17.25
C VAL A 140 11.91 10.83 17.46
N ILE A 141 10.90 10.73 18.34
CA ILE A 141 10.03 11.87 18.70
C ILE A 141 10.30 12.27 20.12
N MET A 142 10.78 13.51 20.31
CA MET A 142 11.04 14.08 21.63
C MET A 142 9.73 14.54 22.28
N ALA A 143 9.25 13.77 23.24
CA ALA A 143 7.95 13.96 23.92
C ALA A 143 8.06 14.19 25.42
N GLY A 144 9.29 14.36 25.97
CA GLY A 144 9.55 14.44 27.41
C GLY A 144 9.40 15.81 28.05
N GLY A 145 9.19 16.88 27.27
CA GLY A 145 9.19 18.25 27.77
C GLY A 145 7.95 18.61 28.61
N GLU A 146 8.13 19.43 29.68
CA GLU A 146 7.05 19.87 30.58
C GLU A 146 6.05 20.85 29.97
N GLY A 147 6.39 21.48 28.84
CA GLY A 147 5.48 22.40 28.17
C GLY A 147 5.15 23.68 28.91
N HIS A 148 6.05 24.22 29.74
CA HIS A 148 5.86 25.39 30.62
C HIS A 148 5.16 26.58 29.96
N ARG A 149 5.45 26.83 28.66
CA ARG A 149 4.87 27.95 27.90
C ARG A 149 3.38 27.83 27.63
N LEU A 150 2.82 26.64 27.82
CA LEU A 150 1.41 26.32 27.55
C LEU A 150 0.60 26.15 28.84
N ARG A 151 1.16 26.45 30.01
CA ARG A 151 0.41 26.44 31.29
C ARG A 151 -0.75 27.43 31.23
N PRO A 152 -1.93 27.07 31.83
CA PRO A 152 -2.20 25.89 32.68
C PRO A 152 -2.57 24.60 31.90
N LEU A 153 -2.63 24.60 30.59
CA LEU A 153 -3.05 23.44 29.77
C LEU A 153 -2.16 22.20 29.97
N THR A 154 -0.91 22.44 30.35
CA THR A 154 0.08 21.37 30.53
C THR A 154 0.32 20.99 32.00
N ASP A 155 -0.45 21.49 32.94
CA ASP A 155 -0.27 21.14 34.35
C ASP A 155 -0.63 19.66 34.65
N ASN A 156 -1.62 19.12 33.94
CA ASN A 156 -2.09 17.74 34.10
C ASN A 156 -2.12 16.93 32.79
N CYS A 157 -1.59 17.49 31.70
CA CYS A 157 -1.56 16.86 30.39
C CYS A 157 -0.23 17.19 29.71
N PRO A 158 0.59 16.20 29.34
CA PRO A 158 1.85 16.50 28.66
C PRO A 158 1.56 17.15 27.29
N LYS A 159 2.38 18.12 26.89
CA LYS A 159 2.21 18.87 25.65
C LYS A 159 1.88 17.99 24.42
N PRO A 160 2.54 16.84 24.20
CA PRO A 160 2.22 15.95 23.08
C PRO A 160 0.80 15.37 23.08
N MET A 161 0.18 15.31 24.28
CA MET A 161 -1.18 14.79 24.47
C MET A 161 -2.27 15.88 24.42
N LEU A 162 -1.89 17.16 24.27
CA LEU A 162 -2.86 18.22 24.02
C LEU A 162 -3.60 17.96 22.71
N ARG A 163 -4.93 18.07 22.77
CA ARG A 163 -5.79 17.75 21.63
C ARG A 163 -5.83 18.89 20.61
N ILE A 164 -5.76 18.49 19.35
CA ILE A 164 -6.06 19.32 18.18
C ILE A 164 -7.27 18.68 17.51
N GLY A 165 -8.45 19.25 17.73
CA GLY A 165 -9.71 18.60 17.38
C GLY A 165 -10.00 17.41 18.29
N ASP A 166 -10.15 16.24 17.72
CA ASP A 166 -10.49 14.97 18.40
C ASP A 166 -9.26 14.10 18.74
N LYS A 167 -8.06 14.46 18.23
CA LYS A 167 -6.82 13.67 18.40
C LYS A 167 -5.74 14.40 19.19
N PRO A 168 -4.89 13.68 19.95
CA PRO A 168 -3.66 14.23 20.51
C PRO A 168 -2.70 14.71 19.39
N MET A 169 -1.96 15.78 19.65
CA MET A 169 -0.97 16.31 18.70
C MET A 169 0.07 15.24 18.29
N LEU A 170 0.51 14.40 19.24
CA LEU A 170 1.48 13.34 18.96
C LEU A 170 0.91 12.26 18.01
N GLU A 171 -0.40 11.96 18.11
CA GLU A 171 -1.04 11.04 17.18
C GLU A 171 -1.04 11.58 15.75
N ILE A 172 -1.34 12.85 15.58
CA ILE A 172 -1.30 13.50 14.26
C ILE A 172 0.10 13.42 13.66
N ILE A 173 1.13 13.67 14.47
CA ILE A 173 2.53 13.56 14.02
C ILE A 173 2.87 12.10 13.66
N LEU A 174 2.44 11.14 14.47
CA LEU A 174 2.63 9.71 14.21
C LEU A 174 1.99 9.31 12.88
N GLU A 175 0.72 9.69 12.67
CA GLU A 175 -0.01 9.40 11.43
C GLU A 175 0.70 9.98 10.19
N GLN A 176 1.19 11.21 10.26
CA GLN A 176 1.96 11.83 9.16
C GLN A 176 3.26 11.07 8.85
N CYS A 177 3.96 10.59 9.87
CA CYS A 177 5.14 9.76 9.68
C CYS A 177 4.79 8.39 9.07
N ILE A 178 3.67 7.80 9.50
CA ILE A 178 3.16 6.53 8.94
C ILE A 178 2.81 6.71 7.45
N GLU A 179 2.14 7.81 7.10
CA GLU A 179 1.82 8.16 5.71
C GLU A 179 3.09 8.36 4.86
N ALA A 180 4.17 8.85 5.47
CA ALA A 180 5.49 8.97 4.82
C ALA A 180 6.25 7.63 4.69
N GLY A 181 5.72 6.52 5.25
CA GLY A 181 6.30 5.18 5.13
C GLY A 181 7.07 4.68 6.36
N PHE A 182 7.20 5.47 7.41
CA PHE A 182 7.89 5.03 8.64
C PHE A 182 7.04 4.03 9.43
N ARG A 183 7.72 3.02 10.04
CA ARG A 183 7.06 1.99 10.86
C ARG A 183 7.71 1.80 12.23
N ASN A 184 8.92 2.28 12.42
CA ASN A 184 9.68 2.11 13.67
C ASN A 184 9.81 3.46 14.37
N PHE A 185 9.35 3.55 15.62
CA PHE A 185 9.31 4.79 16.39
C PHE A 185 9.96 4.63 17.76
N ASN A 186 10.67 5.67 18.18
CA ASN A 186 11.19 5.79 19.52
C ASN A 186 10.64 7.09 20.13
N PHE A 187 9.79 6.97 21.15
CA PHE A 187 9.28 8.13 21.87
C PHE A 187 10.16 8.40 23.08
N SER A 188 10.87 9.54 23.07
CA SER A 188 11.61 10.01 24.25
C SER A 188 10.62 10.67 25.19
N VAL A 189 10.43 10.12 26.40
CA VAL A 189 9.39 10.50 27.34
C VAL A 189 9.96 10.80 28.71
N ASN A 190 9.34 11.76 29.42
CA ASN A 190 9.68 12.11 30.80
C ASN A 190 8.43 12.60 31.54
N TYR A 191 8.05 13.89 31.36
CA TYR A 191 6.93 14.51 32.06
C TYR A 191 5.61 13.81 31.73
N LEU A 192 4.90 13.34 32.78
CA LEU A 192 3.62 12.62 32.66
C LEU A 192 3.66 11.47 31.65
N LYS A 193 4.82 10.78 31.52
CA LYS A 193 5.08 9.72 30.55
C LYS A 193 4.01 8.64 30.47
N ASN A 194 3.40 8.28 31.62
CA ASN A 194 2.40 7.22 31.67
C ASN A 194 1.19 7.52 30.78
N GLN A 195 0.77 8.80 30.64
CA GLN A 195 -0.34 9.16 29.75
C GLN A 195 -0.01 8.90 28.28
N ILE A 196 1.26 9.05 27.88
CA ILE A 196 1.72 8.75 26.52
C ILE A 196 1.79 7.24 26.32
N ILE A 197 2.41 6.53 27.26
CA ILE A 197 2.59 5.07 27.20
C ILE A 197 1.24 4.35 27.19
N ASP A 198 0.29 4.75 28.05
CA ASP A 198 -1.04 4.14 28.16
C ASP A 198 -1.87 4.36 26.88
N TYR A 199 -1.66 5.49 26.20
CA TYR A 199 -2.37 5.82 24.96
C TYR A 199 -1.83 5.06 23.75
N PHE A 200 -0.53 5.11 23.52
CA PHE A 200 0.09 4.56 22.31
C PHE A 200 0.49 3.09 22.45
N LYS A 201 0.69 2.59 23.68
CA LYS A 201 1.12 1.21 23.97
C LYS A 201 2.35 0.84 23.11
N ASP A 202 2.30 -0.30 22.44
CA ASP A 202 3.35 -0.80 21.55
C ASP A 202 3.23 -0.30 20.08
N GLY A 203 2.21 0.50 19.77
CA GLY A 203 1.95 1.00 18.43
C GLY A 203 1.14 0.07 17.54
N SER A 204 0.81 -1.14 17.98
CA SER A 204 0.09 -2.16 17.18
C SER A 204 -1.25 -1.65 16.65
N SER A 205 -1.95 -0.77 17.36
CA SER A 205 -3.21 -0.15 16.93
C SER A 205 -3.06 0.73 15.69
N TRP A 206 -1.86 1.21 15.40
CA TRP A 206 -1.51 2.00 14.20
C TRP A 206 -0.69 1.19 13.17
N GLY A 207 -0.42 -0.11 13.44
CA GLY A 207 0.39 -0.97 12.56
C GLY A 207 1.87 -0.59 12.53
N VAL A 208 2.42 -0.10 13.67
CA VAL A 208 3.81 0.32 13.83
C VAL A 208 4.40 -0.26 15.12
N ASP A 209 5.74 -0.19 15.25
CA ASP A 209 6.47 -0.52 16.48
C ASP A 209 6.87 0.76 17.21
N ILE A 210 6.45 0.92 18.47
CA ILE A 210 6.78 2.06 19.31
C ILE A 210 7.58 1.59 20.52
N GLN A 211 8.79 2.10 20.65
CA GLN A 211 9.65 1.92 21.81
C GLN A 211 9.73 3.23 22.60
N TYR A 212 9.90 3.13 23.92
CA TYR A 212 9.96 4.28 24.81
C TYR A 212 11.37 4.44 25.37
N LEU A 213 11.93 5.64 25.18
CA LEU A 213 13.21 6.05 25.75
C LEU A 213 12.92 6.98 26.92
N GLU A 214 13.09 6.48 28.14
CA GLU A 214 12.88 7.28 29.35
C GLU A 214 14.07 8.21 29.59
N GLU A 215 13.84 9.52 29.56
CA GLU A 215 14.84 10.52 29.92
C GLU A 215 14.95 10.60 31.44
N ILE A 216 16.13 10.31 31.97
CA ILE A 216 16.44 10.48 33.40
C ILE A 216 16.63 11.96 33.76
N PHE A 217 17.14 12.74 32.77
CA PHE A 217 17.31 14.19 32.84
C PHE A 217 16.69 14.80 31.58
N TYR A 218 16.20 16.06 31.71
CA TYR A 218 15.70 16.76 30.51
C TYR A 218 16.84 16.96 29.52
N MET A 219 16.84 16.19 28.46
CA MET A 219 17.82 16.30 27.37
C MET A 219 17.25 17.14 26.22
N GLY A 220 16.40 18.11 26.53
CA GLY A 220 15.76 18.98 25.54
C GLY A 220 16.75 19.64 24.59
N THR A 221 16.30 19.85 23.35
CA THR A 221 16.99 20.65 22.32
C THR A 221 17.00 22.12 22.65
#